data_e6dc6013af756706c391fe18f35d685c
#
_entry.id   e6dc6013af756706c391fe18f35d685c
#
_cell.length_a   1.000
_cell.length_b   1.000
_cell.length_c   1.000
_cell.angle_alpha   90.00
_cell.angle_beta   90.00
_cell.angle_gamma   90.00
#
_symmetry.space_group_name_H-M   'P 1'
#
loop_
_entity.id
_entity.type
_entity.pdbx_description
1 polymer ?
#
loop_
_entity_poly.entity_id
_entity_poly.type
_entity_poly.pdbx_seq_one_letter_code
_entity_poly.pdbx_strand_id
1 'polypeptide(L)'
;IAVAEMYQLDFEEFLLAMGCAQSTIDSARHCFNNNQSINESLHNYFLQQFKIYLLVGGLPEAVNKFIESRNMTLVRQVQSDIHNLYKIDASQYDNERRLVIRKIYEMIPSNMENKKKRIVVKRIENMAGHKQFSDYAEEFEYLTNSGIALAVHAISNPRFPLVESESKNLIKLYLNDVGLLTDILYGLNINAILRDENSINLGSVYESVVAQELHAHGNKLHYYDNKQRGEVDFLVDDYSSLSVLPIEVKSGKDYTVHSALDRFLSTPDYTVSRAIVLSNYREVRTVDGITYMPIYYSMFINGNNGISAADTIIPEVPMPTI
;
A
#
# COMPACT_ATOMS: atom_id res chain seq x y z
N ILE A 1 -20.17 20.75 -5.60
CA ILE A 1 -18.93 20.57 -6.38
C ILE A 1 -18.53 19.11 -6.21
N ALA A 2 -18.43 18.36 -7.29
CA ALA A 2 -17.84 17.01 -7.27
C ALA A 2 -16.32 17.15 -7.41
N VAL A 3 -15.58 16.57 -6.49
CA VAL A 3 -14.10 16.46 -6.57
C VAL A 3 -13.80 15.03 -6.95
N ALA A 4 -13.05 14.83 -8.04
CA ALA A 4 -12.52 13.54 -8.43
C ALA A 4 -11.03 13.51 -8.08
N GLU A 5 -10.65 12.60 -7.20
CA GLU A 5 -9.25 12.31 -6.94
C GLU A 5 -8.73 11.36 -8.01
N MET A 6 -7.53 11.66 -8.53
CA MET A 6 -6.84 10.79 -9.49
C MET A 6 -5.60 10.22 -8.82
N TYR A 7 -5.48 8.92 -8.89
CA TYR A 7 -4.31 8.18 -8.42
C TYR A 7 -3.44 7.74 -9.60
N GLN A 8 -2.23 7.27 -9.33
CA GLN A 8 -1.46 6.49 -10.28
C GLN A 8 -2.23 5.22 -10.64
N LEU A 9 -1.97 4.63 -11.81
CA LEU A 9 -2.60 3.38 -12.21
C LEU A 9 -2.36 2.32 -11.12
N ASP A 10 -3.44 1.67 -10.68
CA ASP A 10 -3.34 0.48 -9.86
C ASP A 10 -2.89 -0.73 -10.70
N PHE A 11 -2.70 -1.89 -10.09
CA PHE A 11 -2.21 -3.05 -10.81
C PHE A 11 -3.22 -3.59 -11.82
N GLU A 12 -4.52 -3.47 -11.57
CA GLU A 12 -5.57 -3.83 -12.55
C GLU A 12 -5.51 -2.94 -13.79
N GLU A 13 -5.42 -1.63 -13.61
CA GLU A 13 -5.29 -0.66 -14.69
C GLU A 13 -3.97 -0.84 -15.47
N PHE A 14 -2.88 -1.14 -14.76
CA PHE A 14 -1.60 -1.49 -15.38
C PHE A 14 -1.73 -2.74 -16.25
N LEU A 15 -2.38 -3.80 -15.78
CA LEU A 15 -2.63 -5.01 -16.58
C LEU A 15 -3.41 -4.70 -17.85
N LEU A 16 -4.45 -3.87 -17.77
CA LEU A 16 -5.23 -3.42 -18.93
C LEU A 16 -4.36 -2.62 -19.90
N ALA A 17 -3.55 -1.69 -19.42
CA ALA A 17 -2.61 -0.92 -20.22
C ALA A 17 -1.56 -1.81 -20.92
N MET A 18 -1.19 -2.92 -20.28
CA MET A 18 -0.29 -3.94 -20.84
C MET A 18 -0.98 -4.88 -21.83
N GLY A 19 -2.28 -4.73 -22.06
CA GLY A 19 -3.07 -5.53 -23.01
C GLY A 19 -3.65 -6.83 -22.43
N CYS A 20 -3.72 -6.95 -21.10
CA CYS A 20 -4.42 -8.06 -20.46
C CYS A 20 -5.93 -7.93 -20.75
N ALA A 21 -6.58 -9.03 -21.15
CA ALA A 21 -8.01 -9.02 -21.41
C ALA A 21 -8.80 -8.87 -20.09
N GLN A 22 -9.85 -8.04 -20.11
CA GLN A 22 -10.74 -7.84 -18.96
C GLN A 22 -11.28 -9.16 -18.41
N SER A 23 -11.66 -10.10 -19.30
CA SER A 23 -12.18 -11.42 -18.89
C SER A 23 -11.16 -12.25 -18.08
N THR A 24 -9.86 -12.03 -18.27
CA THR A 24 -8.79 -12.68 -17.50
C THR A 24 -8.76 -12.10 -16.08
N ILE A 25 -8.88 -10.79 -15.96
CA ILE A 25 -8.96 -10.09 -14.66
C ILE A 25 -10.25 -10.48 -13.93
N ASP A 26 -11.38 -10.51 -14.63
CA ASP A 26 -12.67 -10.92 -14.05
C ASP A 26 -12.64 -12.36 -13.52
N SER A 27 -11.95 -13.26 -14.23
CA SER A 27 -11.74 -14.64 -13.75
C SER A 27 -10.92 -14.69 -12.46
N ALA A 28 -9.89 -13.86 -12.35
CA ALA A 28 -9.10 -13.74 -11.12
C ALA A 28 -9.89 -13.12 -9.98
N ARG A 29 -10.72 -12.10 -10.28
CA ARG A 29 -11.63 -11.47 -9.31
C ARG A 29 -12.68 -12.45 -8.80
N HIS A 30 -13.20 -13.30 -9.68
CA HIS A 30 -14.11 -14.38 -9.28
C HIS A 30 -13.43 -15.35 -8.30
N CYS A 31 -12.19 -15.77 -8.57
CA CYS A 31 -11.44 -16.63 -7.67
C CYS A 31 -11.15 -15.94 -6.32
N PHE A 32 -10.79 -14.64 -6.33
CA PHE A 32 -10.61 -13.84 -5.11
C PHE A 32 -11.88 -13.83 -4.26
N ASN A 33 -13.03 -13.49 -4.84
CA ASN A 33 -14.32 -13.39 -4.13
C ASN A 33 -14.76 -14.73 -3.53
N ASN A 34 -14.36 -15.86 -4.14
CA ASN A 34 -14.72 -17.21 -3.67
C ASN A 34 -13.61 -17.89 -2.85
N ASN A 35 -12.54 -17.18 -2.48
CA ASN A 35 -11.36 -17.73 -1.80
C ASN A 35 -10.79 -18.96 -2.52
N GLN A 36 -10.68 -18.89 -3.84
CA GLN A 36 -10.17 -19.97 -4.71
C GLN A 36 -8.81 -19.61 -5.30
N SER A 37 -7.97 -20.62 -5.45
CA SER A 37 -6.70 -20.48 -6.17
C SER A 37 -6.93 -20.45 -7.68
N ILE A 38 -6.27 -19.52 -8.38
CA ILE A 38 -6.22 -19.55 -9.85
C ILE A 38 -5.28 -20.67 -10.34
N ASN A 39 -5.38 -21.02 -11.63
CA ASN A 39 -4.48 -22.01 -12.21
C ASN A 39 -3.03 -21.48 -12.25
N GLU A 40 -2.08 -22.41 -12.36
CA GLU A 40 -0.64 -22.13 -12.27
C GLU A 40 -0.15 -21.17 -13.36
N SER A 41 -0.63 -21.35 -14.59
CA SER A 41 -0.22 -20.52 -15.73
C SER A 41 -0.64 -19.05 -15.53
N LEU A 42 -1.85 -18.85 -15.05
CA LEU A 42 -2.38 -17.51 -14.77
C LEU A 42 -1.69 -16.87 -13.56
N HIS A 43 -1.40 -17.68 -12.51
CA HIS A 43 -0.61 -17.22 -11.37
C HIS A 43 0.78 -16.72 -11.81
N ASN A 44 1.49 -17.51 -12.60
CA ASN A 44 2.83 -17.16 -13.10
C ASN A 44 2.78 -15.89 -13.96
N TYR A 45 1.75 -15.75 -14.81
CA TYR A 45 1.53 -14.54 -15.61
C TYR A 45 1.33 -13.30 -14.72
N PHE A 46 0.39 -13.34 -13.78
CA PHE A 46 0.13 -12.21 -12.90
C PHE A 46 1.33 -11.87 -12.01
N LEU A 47 2.02 -12.88 -11.46
CA LEU A 47 3.21 -12.63 -10.65
C LEU A 47 4.34 -11.98 -11.46
N GLN A 48 4.52 -12.40 -12.72
CA GLN A 48 5.50 -11.77 -13.61
C GLN A 48 5.11 -10.33 -13.95
N GLN A 49 3.84 -10.06 -14.30
CA GLN A 49 3.34 -8.71 -14.53
C GLN A 49 3.46 -7.84 -13.28
N PHE A 50 3.19 -8.39 -12.11
CA PHE A 50 3.34 -7.69 -10.84
C PHE A 50 4.80 -7.27 -10.59
N LYS A 51 5.76 -8.15 -10.86
CA LYS A 51 7.20 -7.80 -10.77
C LYS A 51 7.60 -6.69 -11.76
N ILE A 52 7.02 -6.66 -12.95
CA ILE A 52 7.23 -5.56 -13.90
C ILE A 52 6.60 -4.27 -13.34
N TYR A 53 5.41 -4.37 -12.76
CA TYR A 53 4.74 -3.23 -12.11
C TYR A 53 5.57 -2.66 -10.93
N LEU A 54 6.22 -3.50 -10.12
CA LEU A 54 7.15 -3.03 -9.08
C LEU A 54 8.30 -2.19 -9.63
N LEU A 55 8.70 -2.43 -10.88
CA LEU A 55 9.79 -1.68 -11.54
C LEU A 55 9.29 -0.42 -12.25
N VAL A 56 8.17 -0.51 -12.95
CA VAL A 56 7.62 0.57 -13.77
C VAL A 56 6.82 1.55 -12.92
N GLY A 57 6.08 1.03 -11.94
CA GLY A 57 5.08 1.78 -11.18
C GLY A 57 3.78 1.98 -11.94
N GLY A 58 2.91 2.83 -11.39
CA GLY A 58 1.63 3.21 -11.96
C GLY A 58 1.59 4.63 -12.53
N LEU A 59 2.69 5.41 -12.46
CA LEU A 59 2.71 6.76 -13.02
C LEU A 59 2.53 6.71 -14.54
N PRO A 60 1.52 7.40 -15.12
CA PRO A 60 1.15 7.24 -16.53
C PRO A 60 2.29 7.47 -17.50
N GLU A 61 3.18 8.44 -17.22
CA GLU A 61 4.33 8.73 -18.10
C GLU A 61 5.35 7.58 -18.12
N ALA A 62 5.63 6.96 -16.96
CA ALA A 62 6.51 5.81 -16.83
C ALA A 62 5.91 4.57 -17.51
N VAL A 63 4.60 4.33 -17.33
CA VAL A 63 3.87 3.23 -17.96
C VAL A 63 3.87 3.38 -19.49
N ASN A 64 3.54 4.56 -20.02
CA ASN A 64 3.58 4.84 -21.45
C ASN A 64 4.97 4.62 -22.02
N LYS A 65 6.01 5.15 -21.34
CA LYS A 65 7.39 4.95 -21.76
C LYS A 65 7.80 3.47 -21.82
N PHE A 66 7.32 2.67 -20.85
CA PHE A 66 7.55 1.23 -20.86
C PHE A 66 6.79 0.52 -21.98
N ILE A 67 5.54 0.87 -22.25
CA ILE A 67 4.74 0.28 -23.35
C ILE A 67 5.40 0.55 -24.70
N GLU A 68 5.85 1.79 -24.94
CA GLU A 68 6.47 2.20 -26.19
C GLU A 68 7.84 1.56 -26.45
N SER A 69 8.67 1.46 -25.39
CA SER A 69 10.09 1.14 -25.59
C SER A 69 10.51 -0.24 -25.07
N ARG A 70 9.79 -0.80 -24.10
CA ARG A 70 10.19 -1.98 -23.31
C ARG A 70 11.60 -1.86 -22.71
N ASN A 71 12.08 -0.63 -22.52
CA ASN A 71 13.43 -0.31 -22.11
C ASN A 71 13.44 0.37 -20.73
N MET A 72 13.91 -0.35 -19.71
CA MET A 72 13.95 0.16 -18.34
C MET A 72 14.91 1.34 -18.15
N THR A 73 15.91 1.53 -19.00
CA THR A 73 16.77 2.73 -18.94
C THR A 73 15.97 4.00 -19.21
N LEU A 74 15.06 3.96 -20.18
CA LEU A 74 14.19 5.08 -20.50
C LEU A 74 13.11 5.30 -19.44
N VAL A 75 12.58 4.23 -18.85
CA VAL A 75 11.64 4.33 -17.74
C VAL A 75 12.31 4.97 -16.52
N ARG A 76 13.52 4.54 -16.16
CA ARG A 76 14.30 5.12 -15.05
C ARG A 76 14.62 6.60 -15.26
N GLN A 77 14.85 7.03 -16.53
CA GLN A 77 14.99 8.44 -16.82
C GLN A 77 13.73 9.24 -16.46
N VAL A 78 12.55 8.76 -16.86
CA VAL A 78 11.26 9.38 -16.50
C VAL A 78 11.09 9.43 -14.98
N GLN A 79 11.35 8.34 -14.28
CA GLN A 79 11.24 8.28 -12.82
C GLN A 79 12.20 9.25 -12.12
N SER A 80 13.44 9.35 -12.61
CA SER A 80 14.42 10.32 -12.11
C SER A 80 13.97 11.77 -12.34
N ASP A 81 13.38 12.07 -13.51
CA ASP A 81 12.84 13.40 -13.81
C ASP A 81 11.66 13.74 -12.87
N ILE A 82 10.80 12.79 -12.58
CA ILE A 82 9.70 12.96 -11.59
C ILE A 82 10.27 13.21 -10.18
N HIS A 83 11.28 12.45 -9.75
CA HIS A 83 11.95 12.71 -8.47
C HIS A 83 12.51 14.15 -8.38
N ASN A 84 13.12 14.64 -9.47
CA ASN A 84 13.62 15.99 -9.53
C ASN A 84 12.49 17.03 -9.49
N LEU A 85 11.39 16.76 -10.20
CA LEU A 85 10.19 17.61 -10.17
C LEU A 85 9.64 17.75 -8.74
N TYR A 86 9.46 16.66 -8.02
CA TYR A 86 8.99 16.67 -6.63
C TYR A 86 9.92 17.48 -5.70
N LYS A 87 11.23 17.38 -5.90
CA LYS A 87 12.22 18.17 -5.14
C LYS A 87 12.14 19.66 -5.46
N ILE A 88 11.83 20.02 -6.72
CA ILE A 88 11.65 21.40 -7.15
C ILE A 88 10.35 21.96 -6.57
N ASP A 89 9.26 21.25 -6.65
CA ASP A 89 7.96 21.67 -6.10
C ASP A 89 8.02 21.89 -4.60
N ALA A 90 8.67 20.97 -3.87
CA ALA A 90 8.94 21.17 -2.45
C ALA A 90 9.73 22.46 -2.17
N SER A 91 10.55 22.93 -3.11
CA SER A 91 11.33 24.16 -2.97
C SER A 91 10.53 25.44 -3.15
N GLN A 92 9.31 25.37 -3.71
CA GLN A 92 8.44 26.52 -3.94
C GLN A 92 7.57 26.85 -2.71
N TYR A 93 7.45 25.93 -1.77
CA TYR A 93 6.53 26.07 -0.64
C TYR A 93 6.96 27.15 0.36
N ASP A 94 8.20 27.09 0.85
CA ASP A 94 8.78 28.08 1.78
C ASP A 94 10.32 27.96 1.78
N ASN A 95 11.01 29.10 1.80
CA ASN A 95 12.47 29.14 1.75
C ASN A 95 13.15 28.46 2.95
N GLU A 96 12.55 28.53 4.14
CA GLU A 96 13.12 27.93 5.36
C GLU A 96 12.76 26.44 5.49
N ARG A 97 11.53 26.05 5.12
CA ARG A 97 10.99 24.70 5.27
C ARG A 97 11.31 23.76 4.09
N ARG A 98 11.61 24.29 2.91
CA ARG A 98 11.92 23.51 1.70
C ARG A 98 12.99 22.44 1.90
N LEU A 99 14.04 22.76 2.67
CA LEU A 99 15.12 21.82 2.93
C LEU A 99 14.68 20.68 3.85
N VAL A 100 13.74 20.96 4.75
CA VAL A 100 13.16 19.96 5.65
C VAL A 100 12.25 19.03 4.87
N ILE A 101 11.34 19.56 4.05
CA ILE A 101 10.44 18.80 3.19
C ILE A 101 11.25 17.86 2.27
N ARG A 102 12.24 18.41 1.58
CA ARG A 102 13.13 17.63 0.71
C ARG A 102 13.84 16.53 1.49
N LYS A 103 14.36 16.82 2.67
CA LYS A 103 15.04 15.83 3.51
C LYS A 103 14.11 14.74 3.98
N ILE A 104 12.87 15.05 4.38
CA ILE A 104 11.86 14.06 4.74
C ILE A 104 11.59 13.16 3.54
N TYR A 105 11.37 13.71 2.34
CA TYR A 105 11.17 12.95 1.12
C TYR A 105 12.35 12.00 0.81
N GLU A 106 13.58 12.51 0.85
CA GLU A 106 14.79 11.72 0.60
C GLU A 106 15.04 10.62 1.65
N MET A 107 14.45 10.76 2.85
CA MET A 107 14.54 9.76 3.92
C MET A 107 13.52 8.62 3.77
N ILE A 108 12.43 8.78 2.99
CA ILE A 108 11.39 7.76 2.88
C ILE A 108 11.97 6.39 2.49
N PRO A 109 12.76 6.23 1.41
CA PRO A 109 13.30 4.93 1.02
C PRO A 109 14.18 4.30 2.12
N SER A 110 15.03 5.10 2.77
CA SER A 110 15.91 4.61 3.83
C SER A 110 15.15 4.20 5.09
N ASN A 111 14.04 4.86 5.40
CA ASN A 111 13.17 4.47 6.51
C ASN A 111 12.45 3.16 6.23
N MET A 112 12.08 2.89 4.97
CA MET A 112 11.47 1.65 4.55
C MET A 112 12.38 0.43 4.72
N GLU A 113 13.69 0.59 4.58
CA GLU A 113 14.68 -0.47 4.81
C GLU A 113 14.95 -0.75 6.30
N ASN A 114 14.50 0.09 7.21
CA ASN A 114 14.67 -0.12 8.64
C ASN A 114 13.64 -1.12 9.18
N LYS A 115 14.02 -1.85 10.25
CA LYS A 115 13.12 -2.79 10.95
C LYS A 115 11.82 -2.12 11.45
N LYS A 116 11.90 -0.85 11.86
CA LYS A 116 10.74 -0.02 12.18
C LYS A 116 10.64 1.07 11.13
N LYS A 117 9.77 0.89 10.18
CA LYS A 117 9.62 1.74 8.98
C LYS A 117 8.99 3.11 9.25
N ARG A 118 8.80 3.48 10.50
CA ARG A 118 8.25 4.78 10.91
C ARG A 118 9.26 5.91 10.79
N ILE A 119 8.77 7.12 10.59
CA ILE A 119 9.60 8.34 10.58
C ILE A 119 10.20 8.57 11.97
N VAL A 120 11.51 8.74 12.00
CA VAL A 120 12.26 9.09 13.22
C VAL A 120 12.63 10.55 13.14
N VAL A 121 11.87 11.41 13.81
CA VAL A 121 12.02 12.88 13.81
C VAL A 121 13.44 13.34 14.09
N LYS A 122 14.18 12.68 15.00
CA LYS A 122 15.58 12.98 15.32
C LYS A 122 16.54 12.92 14.12
N ARG A 123 16.14 12.26 13.03
CA ARG A 123 16.95 12.15 11.81
C ARG A 123 16.69 13.28 10.81
N ILE A 124 15.57 14.02 10.97
CA ILE A 124 15.18 15.07 10.04
C ILE A 124 16.17 16.24 10.14
N GLU A 125 16.52 16.65 11.33
CA GLU A 125 17.55 17.69 11.56
C GLU A 125 18.63 17.14 12.48
N ASN A 126 19.91 17.34 12.12
CA ASN A 126 21.05 16.97 12.94
C ASN A 126 21.25 17.94 14.13
N MET A 127 20.19 18.63 14.57
CA MET A 127 20.27 19.63 15.62
C MET A 127 19.99 19.05 17.00
N ALA A 128 20.76 19.49 17.98
CA ALA A 128 20.60 19.24 19.40
C ALA A 128 19.38 19.98 19.98
N GLY A 129 18.19 19.75 19.42
CA GLY A 129 16.93 20.33 19.88
C GLY A 129 15.91 19.21 20.15
N HIS A 130 15.06 19.41 21.17
CA HIS A 130 13.97 18.50 21.52
C HIS A 130 12.77 18.68 20.58
N LYS A 131 12.96 18.65 19.25
CA LYS A 131 11.85 18.74 18.30
C LYS A 131 11.00 17.46 18.37
N GLN A 132 9.68 17.67 18.35
CA GLN A 132 8.65 16.63 18.37
C GLN A 132 8.04 16.44 16.98
N PHE A 133 7.24 15.40 16.81
CA PHE A 133 6.51 15.15 15.57
C PHE A 133 5.63 16.32 15.13
N SER A 134 4.98 17.00 16.09
CA SER A 134 4.14 18.18 15.86
C SER A 134 4.87 19.35 15.21
N ASP A 135 6.21 19.44 15.38
CA ASP A 135 7.00 20.55 14.82
C ASP A 135 7.21 20.41 13.30
N TYR A 136 6.88 19.24 12.74
CA TYR A 136 6.97 18.90 11.32
C TYR A 136 5.61 18.55 10.69
N ALA A 137 4.51 18.87 11.37
CA ALA A 137 3.16 18.52 10.92
C ALA A 137 2.85 19.10 9.53
N GLU A 138 3.24 20.36 9.29
CA GLU A 138 3.01 21.05 8.01
C GLU A 138 3.81 20.42 6.86
N GLU A 139 5.04 19.96 7.11
CA GLU A 139 5.85 19.28 6.12
C GLU A 139 5.31 17.90 5.76
N PHE A 140 4.79 17.18 6.75
CA PHE A 140 4.12 15.89 6.50
C PHE A 140 2.80 16.12 5.74
N GLU A 141 2.00 17.09 6.14
CA GLU A 141 0.76 17.46 5.45
C GLU A 141 1.02 17.91 4.00
N TYR A 142 2.08 18.66 3.77
CA TYR A 142 2.47 19.04 2.41
C TYR A 142 2.75 17.81 1.55
N LEU A 143 3.60 16.90 2.01
CA LEU A 143 3.98 15.71 1.24
C LEU A 143 2.78 14.79 0.96
N THR A 144 1.85 14.70 1.89
CA THR A 144 0.66 13.84 1.75
C THR A 144 -0.45 14.50 0.94
N ASN A 145 -0.75 15.77 1.19
CA ASN A 145 -1.80 16.50 0.48
C ASN A 145 -1.44 16.81 -0.98
N SER A 146 -0.13 16.93 -1.28
CA SER A 146 0.34 17.04 -2.66
C SER A 146 0.40 15.70 -3.41
N GLY A 147 0.07 14.59 -2.75
CA GLY A 147 0.09 13.26 -3.36
C GLY A 147 1.50 12.70 -3.64
N ILE A 148 2.55 13.31 -3.05
CA ILE A 148 3.95 12.88 -3.23
C ILE A 148 4.26 11.66 -2.35
N ALA A 149 3.64 11.58 -1.18
CA ALA A 149 3.81 10.48 -0.24
C ALA A 149 2.47 10.01 0.33
N LEU A 150 2.41 8.75 0.74
CA LEU A 150 1.27 8.13 1.41
C LEU A 150 1.57 8.04 2.90
N ALA A 151 0.69 8.60 3.74
CA ALA A 151 0.78 8.46 5.18
C ALA A 151 -0.01 7.26 5.68
N VAL A 152 0.63 6.42 6.49
CA VAL A 152 0.00 5.29 7.18
C VAL A 152 0.09 5.55 8.68
N HIS A 153 -1.07 5.71 9.33
CA HIS A 153 -1.16 6.13 10.72
C HIS A 153 -1.15 4.95 11.68
N ALA A 154 -0.43 5.10 12.81
CA ALA A 154 -0.36 4.06 13.81
C ALA A 154 -1.64 3.93 14.63
N ILE A 155 -2.03 2.70 14.90
CA ILE A 155 -3.10 2.35 15.84
C ILE A 155 -2.59 1.31 16.82
N SER A 156 -2.71 1.58 18.12
CA SER A 156 -2.27 0.66 19.17
C SER A 156 -3.40 -0.16 19.77
N ASN A 157 -4.64 0.32 19.65
CA ASN A 157 -5.85 -0.34 20.15
C ASN A 157 -6.99 -0.13 19.16
N PRO A 158 -7.04 -0.93 18.07
CA PRO A 158 -7.96 -0.72 16.97
C PRO A 158 -9.42 -0.99 17.37
N ARG A 159 -10.29 -0.09 16.91
CA ARG A 159 -11.76 -0.22 16.97
C ARG A 159 -12.33 0.18 15.62
N PHE A 160 -13.39 -0.47 15.21
CA PHE A 160 -14.15 -0.05 14.03
C PHE A 160 -15.08 1.10 14.40
N PRO A 161 -15.13 2.20 13.64
CA PRO A 161 -14.23 2.54 12.53
C PRO A 161 -12.84 3.00 13.03
N LEU A 162 -11.79 2.67 12.29
CA LEU A 162 -10.39 2.89 12.69
C LEU A 162 -10.05 4.35 12.98
N VAL A 163 -10.76 5.30 12.38
CA VAL A 163 -10.58 6.75 12.60
C VAL A 163 -10.71 7.15 14.08
N GLU A 164 -11.50 6.41 14.87
CA GLU A 164 -11.66 6.66 16.32
C GLU A 164 -10.41 6.30 17.13
N SER A 165 -9.56 5.45 16.58
CA SER A 165 -8.39 4.87 17.28
C SER A 165 -7.06 5.41 16.78
N GLU A 166 -7.06 6.35 15.82
CA GLU A 166 -5.86 6.88 15.17
C GLU A 166 -4.95 7.64 16.15
N SER A 167 -3.66 7.29 16.17
CA SER A 167 -2.63 8.01 16.91
C SER A 167 -1.92 9.03 16.00
N LYS A 168 -2.08 10.32 16.27
CA LYS A 168 -1.52 11.41 15.47
C LYS A 168 0.00 11.51 15.49
N ASN A 169 0.69 10.78 16.39
CA ASN A 169 2.11 11.00 16.66
C ASN A 169 3.05 9.96 16.03
N LEU A 170 2.53 8.94 15.34
CA LEU A 170 3.34 7.89 14.72
C LEU A 170 2.81 7.62 13.31
N ILE A 171 3.66 7.88 12.33
CA ILE A 171 3.35 7.59 10.92
C ILE A 171 4.49 6.82 10.26
N LYS A 172 4.11 5.99 9.29
CA LYS A 172 4.99 5.56 8.20
C LYS A 172 4.70 6.41 6.98
N LEU A 173 5.72 6.77 6.22
CA LEU A 173 5.57 7.39 4.90
C LEU A 173 6.06 6.43 3.84
N TYR A 174 5.25 6.23 2.82
CA TYR A 174 5.61 5.53 1.59
C TYR A 174 5.68 6.55 0.45
N LEU A 175 6.50 6.31 -0.56
CA LEU A 175 6.38 7.06 -1.81
C LEU A 175 5.02 6.74 -2.45
N ASN A 176 4.46 7.69 -3.16
CA ASN A 176 3.18 7.51 -3.84
C ASN A 176 3.22 6.43 -4.93
N ASP A 177 4.40 6.08 -5.43
CA ASP A 177 4.59 5.10 -6.50
C ASP A 177 5.75 4.15 -6.21
N VAL A 178 5.51 2.83 -6.40
CA VAL A 178 6.49 1.78 -6.14
C VAL A 178 7.64 1.80 -7.14
N GLY A 179 7.40 2.24 -8.39
CA GLY A 179 8.44 2.39 -9.40
C GLY A 179 9.47 3.43 -9.00
N LEU A 180 9.02 4.54 -8.40
CA LEU A 180 9.92 5.56 -7.85
C LEU A 180 10.78 5.00 -6.71
N LEU A 181 10.19 4.17 -5.83
CA LEU A 181 10.94 3.53 -4.75
C LEU A 181 12.01 2.58 -5.31
N THR A 182 11.66 1.75 -6.27
CA THR A 182 12.60 0.77 -6.86
C THR A 182 13.67 1.41 -7.73
N ASP A 183 13.41 2.60 -8.29
CA ASP A 183 14.45 3.40 -8.96
C ASP A 183 15.55 3.80 -7.96
N ILE A 184 15.16 4.34 -6.81
CA ILE A 184 16.13 4.75 -5.77
C ILE A 184 16.89 3.55 -5.19
N LEU A 185 16.20 2.43 -4.92
CA LEU A 185 16.80 1.30 -4.22
C LEU A 185 17.69 0.44 -5.12
N TYR A 186 17.31 0.26 -6.39
CA TYR A 186 17.95 -0.74 -7.25
C TYR A 186 18.46 -0.17 -8.60
N GLY A 187 18.07 1.04 -8.99
CA GLY A 187 18.48 1.67 -10.23
C GLY A 187 18.22 0.75 -11.44
N LEU A 188 19.26 0.47 -12.23
CA LEU A 188 19.18 -0.41 -13.40
C LEU A 188 19.32 -1.92 -13.08
N ASN A 189 19.51 -2.31 -11.82
CA ASN A 189 19.54 -3.74 -11.44
C ASN A 189 18.13 -4.33 -11.36
N ILE A 190 17.45 -4.41 -12.49
CA ILE A 190 16.08 -4.94 -12.60
C ILE A 190 16.01 -6.44 -12.25
N ASN A 191 17.09 -7.18 -12.47
CA ASN A 191 17.13 -8.62 -12.18
C ASN A 191 16.96 -8.91 -10.68
N ALA A 192 17.35 -7.99 -9.81
CA ALA A 192 17.13 -8.11 -8.37
C ALA A 192 15.66 -8.38 -8.03
N ILE A 193 14.72 -7.71 -8.71
CA ILE A 193 13.28 -7.88 -8.54
C ILE A 193 12.73 -9.04 -9.38
N LEU A 194 13.09 -9.10 -10.67
CA LEU A 194 12.53 -10.10 -11.59
C LEU A 194 12.84 -11.54 -11.18
N ARG A 195 14.00 -11.77 -10.55
CA ARG A 195 14.49 -13.11 -10.15
C ARG A 195 14.36 -13.41 -8.66
N ASP A 196 13.74 -12.51 -7.87
CA ASP A 196 13.66 -12.63 -6.40
C ASP A 196 15.03 -12.93 -5.78
N GLU A 197 16.04 -12.13 -6.09
CA GLU A 197 17.38 -12.35 -5.57
C GLU A 197 17.38 -12.31 -4.03
N ASN A 198 17.87 -13.36 -3.39
CA ASN A 198 17.89 -13.49 -1.93
C ASN A 198 18.75 -12.44 -1.23
N SER A 199 19.54 -11.67 -1.98
CA SER A 199 20.43 -10.63 -1.47
C SER A 199 19.75 -9.31 -1.16
N ILE A 200 18.47 -9.13 -1.58
CA ILE A 200 17.73 -7.89 -1.39
C ILE A 200 16.51 -8.08 -0.50
N ASN A 201 16.16 -7.02 0.24
CA ASN A 201 14.96 -6.99 1.05
C ASN A 201 13.78 -6.49 0.23
N LEU A 202 13.01 -7.39 -0.37
CA LEU A 202 11.79 -7.04 -1.10
C LEU A 202 10.60 -6.69 -0.19
N GLY A 203 10.72 -6.88 1.13
CA GLY A 203 9.62 -6.62 2.06
C GLY A 203 9.14 -5.16 2.01
N SER A 204 10.06 -4.20 1.95
CA SER A 204 9.73 -2.78 1.83
C SER A 204 9.02 -2.43 0.52
N VAL A 205 9.45 -3.04 -0.59
CA VAL A 205 8.84 -2.86 -1.92
C VAL A 205 7.42 -3.42 -1.95
N TYR A 206 7.24 -4.63 -1.38
CA TYR A 206 5.92 -5.27 -1.32
C TYR A 206 4.95 -4.52 -0.42
N GLU A 207 5.40 -4.03 0.73
CA GLU A 207 4.54 -3.17 1.56
C GLU A 207 4.19 -1.86 0.85
N SER A 208 5.14 -1.26 0.12
CA SER A 208 4.89 -0.01 -0.61
C SER A 208 3.85 -0.18 -1.71
N VAL A 209 3.91 -1.24 -2.50
CA VAL A 209 2.90 -1.48 -3.53
C VAL A 209 1.54 -1.80 -2.92
N VAL A 210 1.48 -2.53 -1.81
CA VAL A 210 0.20 -2.79 -1.11
C VAL A 210 -0.38 -1.50 -0.53
N ALA A 211 0.45 -0.60 0.03
CA ALA A 211 0.00 0.72 0.46
C ALA A 211 -0.59 1.52 -0.71
N GLN A 212 0.08 1.51 -1.87
CA GLN A 212 -0.37 2.16 -3.09
C GLN A 212 -1.72 1.62 -3.57
N GLU A 213 -1.88 0.28 -3.67
CA GLU A 213 -3.12 -0.37 -4.08
C GLU A 213 -4.29 -0.03 -3.13
N LEU A 214 -4.08 -0.23 -1.83
CA LEU A 214 -5.10 0.07 -0.83
C LEU A 214 -5.54 1.54 -0.86
N HIS A 215 -4.59 2.46 -1.07
CA HIS A 215 -4.88 3.89 -1.19
C HIS A 215 -5.68 4.21 -2.45
N ALA A 216 -5.28 3.67 -3.61
CA ALA A 216 -6.00 3.84 -4.87
C ALA A 216 -7.45 3.33 -4.81
N HIS A 217 -7.70 2.31 -3.97
CA HIS A 217 -9.03 1.77 -3.72
C HIS A 217 -9.83 2.53 -2.64
N GLY A 218 -9.38 3.74 -2.27
CA GLY A 218 -10.08 4.62 -1.34
C GLY A 218 -9.98 4.23 0.14
N ASN A 219 -9.08 3.31 0.50
CA ASN A 219 -8.88 2.98 1.90
C ASN A 219 -8.05 4.06 2.61
N LYS A 220 -8.46 4.48 3.80
CA LYS A 220 -7.60 5.20 4.71
C LYS A 220 -6.60 4.25 5.33
N LEU A 221 -5.30 4.58 5.21
CA LEU A 221 -4.23 3.65 5.57
C LEU A 221 -3.87 3.75 7.05
N HIS A 222 -3.89 2.61 7.72
CA HIS A 222 -3.45 2.45 9.11
C HIS A 222 -2.56 1.23 9.25
N TYR A 223 -1.74 1.19 10.31
CA TYR A 223 -0.97 0.01 10.70
C TYR A 223 -1.09 -0.22 12.21
N TYR A 224 -0.91 -1.46 12.64
CA TYR A 224 -0.90 -1.77 14.05
C TYR A 224 0.50 -1.64 14.63
N ASP A 225 0.65 -0.87 15.72
CA ASP A 225 1.91 -0.79 16.49
C ASP A 225 1.61 -0.88 18.00
N ASN A 226 1.92 -2.02 18.58
CA ASN A 226 1.79 -2.23 20.01
C ASN A 226 3.10 -2.78 20.59
N LYS A 227 3.61 -2.13 21.64
CA LYS A 227 4.91 -2.46 22.24
C LYS A 227 5.02 -3.92 22.71
N GLN A 228 3.92 -4.53 23.13
CA GLN A 228 3.89 -5.88 23.67
C GLN A 228 3.52 -6.95 22.62
N ARG A 229 2.68 -6.59 21.66
CA ARG A 229 2.10 -7.52 20.69
C ARG A 229 2.78 -7.47 19.32
N GLY A 230 3.50 -6.40 19.02
CA GLY A 230 4.22 -6.22 17.76
C GLY A 230 3.52 -5.33 16.75
N GLU A 231 3.80 -5.51 15.48
CA GLU A 231 3.34 -4.68 14.37
C GLU A 231 2.66 -5.56 13.32
N VAL A 232 1.51 -5.09 12.78
CA VAL A 232 0.84 -5.63 11.58
C VAL A 232 0.88 -4.56 10.50
N ASP A 233 1.21 -4.94 9.28
CA ASP A 233 1.57 -4.01 8.21
C ASP A 233 0.46 -3.03 7.86
N PHE A 234 -0.78 -3.50 7.71
CA PHE A 234 -1.94 -2.65 7.43
C PHE A 234 -3.17 -3.05 8.21
N LEU A 235 -3.99 -2.04 8.54
CA LEU A 235 -5.35 -2.19 9.02
C LEU A 235 -6.26 -1.36 8.11
N VAL A 236 -7.34 -1.95 7.65
CA VAL A 236 -8.41 -1.24 6.92
C VAL A 236 -9.77 -1.53 7.54
N ASP A 237 -10.72 -0.61 7.36
CA ASP A 237 -12.10 -0.82 7.76
C ASP A 237 -12.78 -1.81 6.80
N ASP A 238 -13.39 -2.87 7.32
CA ASP A 238 -14.26 -3.77 6.57
C ASP A 238 -15.71 -3.41 6.87
N TYR A 239 -16.31 -2.59 5.99
CA TYR A 239 -17.67 -2.11 6.16
C TYR A 239 -18.72 -3.21 5.99
N SER A 240 -18.41 -4.30 5.30
CA SER A 240 -19.35 -5.43 5.12
C SER A 240 -19.59 -6.19 6.42
N SER A 241 -18.58 -6.28 7.28
CA SER A 241 -18.64 -6.96 8.57
C SER A 241 -18.58 -6.02 9.76
N LEU A 242 -18.51 -4.71 9.54
CA LEU A 242 -18.33 -3.66 10.56
C LEU A 242 -17.16 -4.00 11.51
N SER A 243 -16.05 -4.42 10.93
CA SER A 243 -14.88 -4.90 11.66
C SER A 243 -13.58 -4.35 11.09
N VAL A 244 -12.47 -4.62 11.77
CA VAL A 244 -11.13 -4.28 11.28
C VAL A 244 -10.58 -5.46 10.48
N LEU A 245 -10.03 -5.19 9.30
CA LEU A 245 -9.32 -6.16 8.46
C LEU A 245 -7.82 -5.94 8.59
N PRO A 246 -7.08 -6.78 9.35
CA PRO A 246 -5.63 -6.76 9.37
C PRO A 246 -5.07 -7.45 8.11
N ILE A 247 -4.04 -6.84 7.53
CA ILE A 247 -3.34 -7.33 6.34
C ILE A 247 -1.85 -7.38 6.66
N GLU A 248 -1.25 -8.56 6.47
CA GLU A 248 0.18 -8.80 6.61
C GLU A 248 0.78 -9.09 5.24
N VAL A 249 1.95 -8.54 4.95
CA VAL A 249 2.64 -8.66 3.66
C VAL A 249 3.92 -9.46 3.82
N LYS A 250 4.09 -10.53 3.05
CA LYS A 250 5.24 -11.43 3.11
C LYS A 250 5.90 -11.60 1.75
N SER A 251 7.15 -11.18 1.65
CA SER A 251 7.97 -11.35 0.43
C SER A 251 8.81 -12.64 0.42
N GLY A 252 8.98 -13.29 1.59
CA GLY A 252 9.83 -14.46 1.76
C GLY A 252 9.09 -15.78 1.76
N LYS A 253 9.87 -16.89 1.95
CA LYS A 253 9.34 -18.25 2.00
C LYS A 253 8.55 -18.56 3.27
N ASP A 254 8.85 -17.86 4.37
CA ASP A 254 8.23 -18.09 5.69
C ASP A 254 6.95 -17.26 5.86
N TYR A 255 6.08 -17.27 4.84
CA TYR A 255 4.87 -16.46 4.82
C TYR A 255 3.81 -16.89 5.86
N THR A 256 3.93 -18.09 6.41
CA THR A 256 3.06 -18.60 7.49
C THR A 256 3.52 -18.19 8.89
N VAL A 257 4.66 -17.48 9.01
CA VAL A 257 5.17 -16.99 10.29
C VAL A 257 4.79 -15.51 10.46
N HIS A 258 3.79 -15.25 11.30
CA HIS A 258 3.22 -13.92 11.54
C HIS A 258 2.79 -13.73 12.99
N SER A 259 3.71 -13.94 13.92
CA SER A 259 3.44 -13.96 15.37
C SER A 259 2.79 -12.66 15.91
N ALA A 260 2.95 -11.52 15.25
CA ALA A 260 2.27 -10.28 15.64
C ALA A 260 0.79 -10.31 15.23
N LEU A 261 0.48 -10.81 14.03
CA LEU A 261 -0.89 -11.02 13.57
C LEU A 261 -1.62 -12.04 14.46
N ASP A 262 -0.96 -13.15 14.85
CA ASP A 262 -1.55 -14.15 15.75
C ASP A 262 -1.92 -13.55 17.11
N ARG A 263 -1.01 -12.73 17.69
CA ARG A 263 -1.29 -12.00 18.95
C ARG A 263 -2.38 -10.95 18.78
N PHE A 264 -2.45 -10.31 17.62
CA PHE A 264 -3.53 -9.38 17.29
C PHE A 264 -4.88 -10.08 17.28
N LEU A 265 -5.01 -11.19 16.54
CA LEU A 265 -6.24 -11.96 16.41
C LEU A 265 -6.69 -12.61 17.74
N SER A 266 -5.74 -12.97 18.61
CA SER A 266 -6.04 -13.54 19.93
C SER A 266 -6.47 -12.50 20.97
N THR A 267 -6.57 -11.20 20.61
CA THR A 267 -6.97 -10.13 21.53
C THR A 267 -8.50 -10.00 21.54
N PRO A 268 -9.18 -10.30 22.67
CA PRO A 268 -10.65 -10.39 22.70
C PRO A 268 -11.38 -9.06 22.43
N ASP A 269 -10.71 -7.94 22.72
CA ASP A 269 -11.31 -6.60 22.58
C ASP A 269 -11.31 -6.07 21.14
N TYR A 270 -10.67 -6.78 20.20
CA TYR A 270 -10.60 -6.36 18.81
C TYR A 270 -11.69 -7.01 17.98
N THR A 271 -12.51 -6.20 17.31
CA THR A 271 -13.55 -6.69 16.40
C THR A 271 -12.90 -7.02 15.06
N VAL A 272 -12.58 -8.29 14.85
CA VAL A 272 -11.94 -8.81 13.65
C VAL A 272 -12.74 -10.01 13.14
N SER A 273 -13.22 -9.95 11.91
CA SER A 273 -13.95 -11.05 11.27
C SER A 273 -13.02 -12.00 10.52
N ARG A 274 -11.96 -11.47 9.94
CA ARG A 274 -10.97 -12.19 9.13
C ARG A 274 -9.66 -11.42 9.10
N ALA A 275 -8.59 -12.09 8.66
CA ALA A 275 -7.30 -11.47 8.36
C ALA A 275 -6.80 -11.94 6.98
N ILE A 276 -5.92 -11.17 6.36
CA ILE A 276 -5.29 -11.52 5.08
C ILE A 276 -3.77 -11.55 5.24
N VAL A 277 -3.14 -12.58 4.69
CA VAL A 277 -1.69 -12.65 4.49
C VAL A 277 -1.43 -12.68 2.98
N LEU A 278 -0.78 -11.65 2.47
CA LEU A 278 -0.39 -11.53 1.06
C LEU A 278 1.03 -12.06 0.85
N SER A 279 1.22 -12.92 -0.16
CA SER A 279 2.52 -13.53 -0.45
C SER A 279 2.68 -13.89 -1.93
N ASN A 280 3.86 -14.38 -2.32
CA ASN A 280 4.11 -14.85 -3.69
C ASN A 280 3.51 -16.23 -3.99
N TYR A 281 2.89 -16.88 -3.02
CA TYR A 281 2.34 -18.21 -3.20
C TYR A 281 0.99 -18.19 -3.88
N ARG A 282 0.73 -19.18 -4.73
CA ARG A 282 -0.49 -19.31 -5.53
C ARG A 282 -1.70 -19.75 -4.71
N GLU A 283 -1.44 -20.59 -3.71
CA GLU A 283 -2.50 -21.26 -2.96
C GLU A 283 -3.30 -20.24 -2.13
N VAL A 284 -4.62 -20.22 -2.37
CA VAL A 284 -5.56 -19.52 -1.50
C VAL A 284 -6.12 -20.51 -0.51
N ARG A 285 -5.94 -20.25 0.76
CA ARG A 285 -6.44 -21.10 1.85
C ARG A 285 -6.79 -20.26 3.08
N THR A 286 -7.77 -20.69 3.84
CA THR A 286 -8.14 -20.06 5.11
C THR A 286 -7.84 -21.03 6.26
N VAL A 287 -7.08 -20.58 7.24
CA VAL A 287 -6.74 -21.32 8.45
C VAL A 287 -6.87 -20.38 9.65
N ASP A 288 -7.62 -20.78 10.65
CA ASP A 288 -7.81 -20.02 11.90
C ASP A 288 -8.21 -18.54 11.69
N GLY A 289 -9.09 -18.28 10.71
CA GLY A 289 -9.56 -16.94 10.37
C GLY A 289 -8.59 -16.10 9.51
N ILE A 290 -7.42 -16.66 9.14
CA ILE A 290 -6.43 -16.02 8.28
C ILE A 290 -6.57 -16.60 6.88
N THR A 291 -6.82 -15.73 5.89
CA THR A 291 -6.82 -16.11 4.47
C THR A 291 -5.49 -15.74 3.83
N TYR A 292 -4.75 -16.74 3.37
CA TYR A 292 -3.52 -16.57 2.61
C TYR A 292 -3.85 -16.39 1.14
N MET A 293 -3.27 -15.39 0.51
CA MET A 293 -3.57 -15.01 -0.88
C MET A 293 -2.32 -14.58 -1.64
N PRO A 294 -2.31 -14.71 -2.99
CA PRO A 294 -1.27 -14.12 -3.82
C PRO A 294 -1.22 -12.60 -3.67
N ILE A 295 0.01 -12.03 -3.66
CA ILE A 295 0.26 -10.59 -3.48
C ILE A 295 -0.50 -9.72 -4.48
N TYR A 296 -0.63 -10.14 -5.73
CA TYR A 296 -1.33 -9.39 -6.76
C TYR A 296 -2.85 -9.29 -6.52
N TYR A 297 -3.42 -10.05 -5.56
CA TYR A 297 -4.82 -9.88 -5.14
C TYR A 297 -5.04 -8.60 -4.32
N SER A 298 -3.98 -7.87 -3.95
CA SER A 298 -4.10 -6.52 -3.41
C SER A 298 -4.94 -5.61 -4.30
N MET A 299 -4.91 -5.82 -5.64
CA MET A 299 -5.73 -5.09 -6.61
C MET A 299 -7.25 -5.25 -6.44
N PHE A 300 -7.71 -6.18 -5.61
CA PHE A 300 -9.13 -6.42 -5.36
C PHE A 300 -9.57 -6.06 -3.93
N ILE A 301 -8.65 -5.67 -3.06
CA ILE A 301 -8.96 -5.36 -1.66
C ILE A 301 -9.46 -3.92 -1.56
N ASN A 302 -10.70 -3.76 -1.08
CA ASN A 302 -11.24 -2.47 -0.67
C ASN A 302 -12.14 -2.63 0.57
N GLY A 303 -12.43 -1.55 1.28
CA GLY A 303 -13.24 -1.58 2.50
C GLY A 303 -14.70 -1.98 2.28
N ASN A 304 -15.18 -1.96 1.06
CA ASN A 304 -16.57 -2.27 0.68
C ASN A 304 -16.71 -3.65 0.03
N ASN A 305 -15.68 -4.50 0.06
CA ASN A 305 -15.79 -5.86 -0.48
C ASN A 305 -16.92 -6.61 0.20
N GLY A 306 -17.85 -7.15 -0.62
CA GLY A 306 -19.01 -7.88 -0.14
C GLY A 306 -20.29 -7.05 -0.01
N ILE A 307 -20.24 -5.71 -0.17
CA ILE A 307 -21.44 -4.86 -0.24
C ILE A 307 -21.89 -4.80 -1.71
N SER A 308 -23.10 -5.26 -1.99
CA SER A 308 -23.69 -5.19 -3.33
C SER A 308 -24.35 -3.83 -3.58
N ALA A 309 -24.53 -3.47 -4.85
CA ALA A 309 -25.28 -2.27 -5.21
C ALA A 309 -26.73 -2.32 -4.69
N ALA A 310 -27.32 -3.52 -4.57
CA ALA A 310 -28.67 -3.71 -4.02
C ALA A 310 -28.72 -3.35 -2.52
N ASP A 311 -27.64 -3.57 -1.77
CA ASP A 311 -27.58 -3.27 -0.33
C ASP A 311 -27.52 -1.75 -0.04
N THR A 312 -27.26 -0.93 -1.07
CA THR A 312 -27.22 0.53 -0.95
C THR A 312 -28.56 1.21 -1.26
N ILE A 313 -29.59 0.44 -1.67
CA ILE A 313 -30.91 0.97 -1.99
C ILE A 313 -31.79 0.92 -0.75
N ILE A 314 -32.27 2.09 -0.31
CA ILE A 314 -33.27 2.17 0.78
C ILE A 314 -34.66 1.91 0.19
N PRO A 315 -35.35 0.84 0.62
CA PRO A 315 -36.71 0.56 0.14
C PRO A 315 -37.68 1.65 0.59
N GLU A 316 -38.69 1.94 -0.24
CA GLU A 316 -39.78 2.83 0.17
C GLU A 316 -40.49 2.27 1.42
N VAL A 317 -40.64 3.14 2.42
CA VAL A 317 -41.43 2.81 3.62
C VAL A 317 -42.90 3.07 3.26
N PRO A 318 -43.76 2.04 3.20
CA PRO A 318 -45.17 2.23 2.87
C PRO A 318 -45.84 3.12 3.93
N MET A 319 -46.65 4.09 3.48
CA MET A 319 -47.46 4.90 4.39
C MET A 319 -48.44 4.02 5.17
N PRO A 320 -48.58 4.24 6.48
CA PRO A 320 -49.58 3.50 7.24
C PRO A 320 -50.99 3.80 6.69
N THR A 321 -51.74 2.78 6.39
CA THR A 321 -53.16 2.91 6.09
C THR A 321 -53.91 3.36 7.37
N ILE A 322 -54.51 4.58 7.35
CA ILE A 322 -55.30 5.12 8.45
C ILE A 322 -56.65 4.43 8.47
#